data_7d3d8316e47a595ce3b229b75f1c511c
#
_entry.id   7d3d8316e47a595ce3b229b75f1c511c
#
_cell.length_a   1.000
_cell.length_b   1.000
_cell.length_c   1.000
_cell.angle_alpha   90.00
_cell.angle_beta   90.00
_cell.angle_gamma   90.00
#
_symmetry.space_group_name_H-M   'P 1'
#
loop_
_entity.id
_entity.type
_entity.pdbx_description
1 polymer ?
#
loop_
_entity_poly.entity_id
_entity_poly.type
_entity_poly.pdbx_seq_one_letter_code
_entity_poly.pdbx_strand_id
1 'polypeptide(L)'
;MDAILHATPGNPIPGTPLVGFFEGHRGVKLRYAVFRSSIAKTKGTIVLVHGRNEAIEKYFETIRDLTERGFWVATYDFRGQGGSERLLKDPRKGHVGRFDHYVRDLEIFLEQIVLPDTRLPFFLLAHSTGGLIALKAAPRLSNRIERMVLTAPFVGLGGQKASPENIRRLATLASFTGFGKINLNKDEPLKPFEGNPLTSDEFRFARNQKILVEHPELALGPPTARWLYESQKAIDDVRRPGHLASITVPTVIVAPGNDPIVPYHYQESLAQYFRAGQLVPVPGARHEILQEQDRYRNQALAALFAFMPGGEPDEADPVGELTDTALEA
;
A
#
# COMPACT_ATOMS: atom_id res chain seq x y z
N MET A 1 -9.57 23.52 2.69
CA MET A 1 -10.21 22.29 3.21
C MET A 1 -9.28 21.76 4.26
N ASP A 2 -9.81 21.39 5.40
CA ASP A 2 -9.04 20.73 6.45
C ASP A 2 -8.83 19.26 6.06
N ALA A 3 -7.69 18.68 6.46
CA ALA A 3 -7.45 17.27 6.27
C ALA A 3 -8.28 16.50 7.30
N ILE A 4 -9.18 15.64 6.84
CA ILE A 4 -10.10 14.88 7.68
C ILE A 4 -9.97 13.39 7.34
N LEU A 5 -10.07 12.53 8.35
CA LEU A 5 -10.30 11.11 8.21
C LEU A 5 -11.76 10.79 8.52
N HIS A 6 -12.29 9.79 7.85
CA HIS A 6 -13.70 9.44 7.91
C HIS A 6 -13.88 8.09 8.60
N ALA A 7 -14.50 8.10 9.80
CA ALA A 7 -14.97 6.88 10.43
C ALA A 7 -16.29 6.45 9.76
N THR A 8 -16.45 5.16 9.56
CA THR A 8 -17.75 4.56 9.14
C THR A 8 -18.15 3.46 10.11
N PRO A 9 -19.41 3.04 10.18
CA PRO A 9 -19.83 1.93 11.03
C PRO A 9 -19.00 0.66 10.79
N GLY A 10 -18.37 0.13 11.84
CA GLY A 10 -17.45 -1.00 11.78
C GLY A 10 -16.02 -0.67 11.33
N ASN A 11 -15.71 0.62 11.10
CA ASN A 11 -14.38 1.09 10.71
C ASN A 11 -13.99 2.36 11.46
N PRO A 12 -13.81 2.32 12.80
CA PRO A 12 -13.44 3.47 13.60
C PRO A 12 -12.00 3.93 13.30
N ILE A 13 -11.74 5.22 13.42
CA ILE A 13 -10.39 5.78 13.32
C ILE A 13 -9.53 5.22 14.46
N PRO A 14 -8.35 4.62 14.18
CA PRO A 14 -7.45 4.13 15.23
C PRO A 14 -6.84 5.29 16.03
N GLY A 15 -7.06 5.30 17.34
CA GLY A 15 -6.46 6.29 18.25
C GLY A 15 -6.76 7.75 17.88
N THR A 16 -5.76 8.62 18.08
CA THR A 16 -5.83 10.06 17.77
C THR A 16 -4.70 10.42 16.82
N PRO A 17 -4.89 10.25 15.49
CA PRO A 17 -3.85 10.52 14.53
C PRO A 17 -3.57 12.02 14.32
N LEU A 18 -2.33 12.34 13.95
CA LEU A 18 -2.01 13.60 13.31
C LEU A 18 -2.44 13.51 11.84
N VAL A 19 -3.29 14.43 11.39
CA VAL A 19 -3.79 14.47 10.01
C VAL A 19 -3.47 15.82 9.40
N GLY A 20 -3.00 15.82 8.16
CA GLY A 20 -2.61 17.04 7.49
C GLY A 20 -2.47 16.88 5.98
N PHE A 21 -1.94 17.92 5.36
CA PHE A 21 -1.52 17.92 3.97
C PHE A 21 -0.04 18.27 3.88
N PHE A 22 0.65 17.68 2.91
CA PHE A 22 1.96 18.11 2.50
C PHE A 22 1.99 18.40 1.00
N GLU A 23 2.96 19.16 0.56
CA GLU A 23 3.16 19.44 -0.86
C GLU A 23 4.05 18.37 -1.48
N GLY A 24 3.47 17.50 -2.28
CA GLY A 24 4.18 16.52 -3.07
C GLY A 24 4.86 17.13 -4.29
N HIS A 25 5.40 16.30 -5.15
CA HIS A 25 6.10 16.74 -6.35
C HIS A 25 5.25 17.69 -7.20
N ARG A 26 5.81 18.84 -7.58
CA ARG A 26 5.15 19.96 -8.30
C ARG A 26 3.99 20.62 -7.56
N GLY A 27 4.06 20.67 -6.23
CA GLY A 27 3.11 21.39 -5.41
C GLY A 27 1.72 20.74 -5.31
N VAL A 28 1.56 19.46 -5.68
CA VAL A 28 0.29 18.75 -5.53
C VAL A 28 0.03 18.48 -4.06
N LYS A 29 -1.14 18.89 -3.57
CA LYS A 29 -1.53 18.74 -2.17
C LYS A 29 -1.95 17.30 -1.86
N LEU A 30 -1.21 16.64 -0.96
CA LEU A 30 -1.40 15.23 -0.61
C LEU A 30 -1.83 15.11 0.85
N ARG A 31 -2.96 14.40 1.11
CA ARG A 31 -3.44 14.12 2.47
C ARG A 31 -2.58 13.03 3.10
N TYR A 32 -2.21 13.21 4.37
CA TYR A 32 -1.48 12.22 5.16
C TYR A 32 -2.07 12.03 6.55
N ALA A 33 -1.70 10.95 7.19
CA ALA A 33 -1.97 10.68 8.59
C ALA A 33 -0.81 9.95 9.25
N VAL A 34 -0.56 10.28 10.53
CA VAL A 34 0.40 9.61 11.41
C VAL A 34 -0.34 9.08 12.64
N PHE A 35 -0.32 7.78 12.80
CA PHE A 35 -0.93 7.07 13.93
C PHE A 35 0.18 6.64 14.89
N ARG A 36 0.01 6.98 16.16
CA ARG A 36 0.98 6.67 17.22
C ARG A 36 0.56 5.40 17.94
N SER A 37 1.54 4.56 18.28
CA SER A 37 1.32 3.48 19.24
C SER A 37 1.16 4.03 20.64
N SER A 38 0.29 3.40 21.43
CA SER A 38 0.16 3.65 22.87
C SER A 38 1.20 2.90 23.71
N ILE A 39 1.93 1.96 23.10
CA ILE A 39 2.98 1.20 23.78
C ILE A 39 4.18 2.12 24.03
N ALA A 40 4.64 2.16 25.29
CA ALA A 40 5.68 3.08 25.73
C ALA A 40 7.00 2.91 24.96
N LYS A 41 7.40 1.66 24.70
CA LYS A 41 8.60 1.33 23.90
C LYS A 41 8.20 1.16 22.44
N THR A 42 8.40 2.19 21.66
CA THR A 42 8.17 2.15 20.21
C THR A 42 9.16 1.23 19.50
N LYS A 43 8.67 0.40 18.60
CA LYS A 43 9.45 -0.52 17.74
C LYS A 43 9.89 0.13 16.40
N GLY A 44 9.50 1.38 16.17
CA GLY A 44 9.78 2.13 14.95
C GLY A 44 8.51 2.58 14.25
N THR A 45 8.64 3.02 13.00
CA THR A 45 7.52 3.50 12.19
C THR A 45 7.40 2.70 10.91
N ILE A 46 6.19 2.23 10.62
CA ILE A 46 5.83 1.61 9.35
C ILE A 46 5.23 2.68 8.43
N VAL A 47 5.88 2.92 7.31
CA VAL A 47 5.35 3.74 6.22
C VAL A 47 4.44 2.86 5.37
N LEU A 48 3.12 3.06 5.47
CA LEU A 48 2.13 2.29 4.75
C LEU A 48 1.78 2.99 3.44
N VAL A 49 1.99 2.30 2.32
CA VAL A 49 1.76 2.79 0.96
C VAL A 49 0.70 1.92 0.29
N HIS A 50 -0.51 2.43 0.21
CA HIS A 50 -1.68 1.69 -0.25
C HIS A 50 -1.71 1.42 -1.76
N GLY A 51 -2.75 0.76 -2.27
CA GLY A 51 -2.93 0.48 -3.68
C GLY A 51 -3.67 1.57 -4.45
N ARG A 52 -3.97 1.30 -5.72
CA ARG A 52 -4.80 2.18 -6.55
C ARG A 52 -6.27 2.04 -6.17
N ASN A 53 -7.02 3.15 -6.21
CA ASN A 53 -8.44 3.22 -5.83
C ASN A 53 -8.67 2.83 -4.37
N GLU A 54 -7.74 3.25 -3.54
CA GLU A 54 -7.77 3.07 -2.10
C GLU A 54 -7.56 4.42 -1.41
N ALA A 55 -7.88 4.47 -0.13
CA ALA A 55 -7.68 5.61 0.75
C ALA A 55 -7.21 5.13 2.13
N ILE A 56 -6.71 6.05 2.95
CA ILE A 56 -6.21 5.77 4.32
C ILE A 56 -7.25 4.99 5.12
N GLU A 57 -8.53 5.34 5.00
CA GLU A 57 -9.66 4.76 5.72
C GLU A 57 -9.77 3.24 5.57
N LYS A 58 -9.41 2.71 4.42
CA LYS A 58 -9.44 1.26 4.15
C LYS A 58 -8.49 0.47 5.05
N TYR A 59 -7.46 1.12 5.56
CA TYR A 59 -6.40 0.48 6.33
C TYR A 59 -6.52 0.63 7.84
N PHE A 60 -7.62 1.20 8.37
CA PHE A 60 -7.78 1.42 9.81
C PHE A 60 -7.64 0.16 10.65
N GLU A 61 -8.17 -0.99 10.20
CA GLU A 61 -7.97 -2.27 10.87
C GLU A 61 -6.48 -2.67 10.91
N THR A 62 -5.80 -2.60 9.77
CA THR A 62 -4.37 -2.92 9.70
C THR A 62 -3.53 -1.93 10.53
N ILE A 63 -3.86 -0.64 10.48
CA ILE A 63 -3.18 0.39 11.27
C ILE A 63 -3.32 0.10 12.77
N ARG A 64 -4.52 -0.31 13.22
CA ARG A 64 -4.76 -0.72 14.62
C ARG A 64 -3.87 -1.89 15.01
N ASP A 65 -3.83 -2.97 14.20
CA ASP A 65 -3.00 -4.14 14.50
C ASP A 65 -1.51 -3.77 14.61
N LEU A 66 -1.03 -2.86 13.76
CA LEU A 66 0.36 -2.39 13.80
C LEU A 66 0.63 -1.53 15.03
N THR A 67 -0.29 -0.62 15.38
CA THR A 67 -0.12 0.27 16.54
C THR A 67 -0.23 -0.47 17.86
N GLU A 68 -1.09 -1.48 17.96
CA GLU A 68 -1.19 -2.40 19.11
C GLU A 68 0.07 -3.26 19.31
N ARG A 69 0.89 -3.39 18.26
CA ARG A 69 2.19 -4.09 18.32
C ARG A 69 3.39 -3.18 18.57
N GLY A 70 3.18 -1.90 18.84
CA GLY A 70 4.24 -0.95 19.18
C GLY A 70 4.81 -0.17 18.00
N PHE A 71 4.29 -0.34 16.79
CA PHE A 71 4.72 0.46 15.65
C PHE A 71 3.89 1.73 15.51
N TRP A 72 4.54 2.83 15.17
CA TRP A 72 3.83 3.96 14.61
C TRP A 72 3.53 3.68 13.13
N VAL A 73 2.48 4.29 12.59
CA VAL A 73 2.13 4.14 11.18
C VAL A 73 1.99 5.52 10.56
N ALA A 74 2.77 5.78 9.51
CA ALA A 74 2.64 6.96 8.67
C ALA A 74 2.13 6.55 7.29
N THR A 75 1.13 7.24 6.76
CA THR A 75 0.52 6.91 5.46
C THR A 75 0.02 8.17 4.77
N TYR A 76 -0.15 8.12 3.46
CA TYR A 76 -0.71 9.23 2.68
C TYR A 76 -1.52 8.71 1.50
N ASP A 77 -2.50 9.50 1.08
CA ASP A 77 -3.24 9.24 -0.17
C ASP A 77 -2.43 9.71 -1.37
N PHE A 78 -2.36 8.87 -2.40
CA PHE A 78 -1.65 9.22 -3.62
C PHE A 78 -2.26 10.42 -4.33
N ARG A 79 -1.44 11.13 -5.09
CA ARG A 79 -1.93 12.17 -6.01
C ARG A 79 -3.07 11.66 -6.88
N GLY A 80 -4.12 12.42 -6.97
CA GLY A 80 -5.26 12.12 -7.82
C GLY A 80 -6.27 11.14 -7.24
N GLN A 81 -6.13 10.69 -5.96
CA GLN A 81 -7.07 9.77 -5.32
C GLN A 81 -7.17 9.96 -3.80
N GLY A 82 -8.09 9.22 -3.16
CA GLY A 82 -8.38 9.39 -1.74
C GLY A 82 -8.75 10.84 -1.41
N GLY A 83 -8.30 11.37 -0.27
CA GLY A 83 -8.47 12.77 0.13
C GLY A 83 -7.41 13.73 -0.42
N SER A 84 -6.53 13.28 -1.33
CA SER A 84 -5.53 14.12 -2.00
C SER A 84 -6.11 14.88 -3.18
N GLU A 85 -5.39 15.92 -3.63
CA GLU A 85 -5.78 16.76 -4.77
C GLU A 85 -6.02 15.95 -6.03
N ARG A 86 -7.13 16.21 -6.72
CA ARG A 86 -7.49 15.59 -8.00
C ARG A 86 -6.75 16.25 -9.16
N LEU A 87 -6.19 15.45 -10.06
CA LEU A 87 -5.33 15.95 -11.14
C LEU A 87 -6.09 16.37 -12.41
N LEU A 88 -7.38 16.02 -12.53
CA LEU A 88 -8.21 16.33 -13.66
C LEU A 88 -9.54 16.97 -13.22
N LYS A 89 -10.21 17.70 -14.12
CA LYS A 89 -11.54 18.30 -13.87
C LYS A 89 -12.59 17.25 -13.47
N ASP A 90 -12.53 16.08 -14.09
CA ASP A 90 -13.32 14.93 -13.65
C ASP A 90 -12.55 14.21 -12.53
N PRO A 91 -13.02 14.32 -11.27
CA PRO A 91 -12.31 13.81 -10.10
C PRO A 91 -12.27 12.27 -10.02
N ARG A 92 -13.12 11.60 -10.77
CA ARG A 92 -13.19 10.15 -10.79
C ARG A 92 -12.14 9.51 -11.71
N LYS A 93 -11.48 10.26 -12.56
CA LYS A 93 -10.46 9.74 -13.47
C LYS A 93 -9.16 9.41 -12.74
N GLY A 94 -8.81 8.12 -12.68
CA GLY A 94 -7.53 7.65 -12.18
C GLY A 94 -6.39 8.00 -13.14
N HIS A 95 -5.68 9.11 -12.87
CA HIS A 95 -4.67 9.66 -13.78
C HIS A 95 -3.34 9.93 -13.09
N VAL A 96 -2.27 9.73 -13.82
CA VAL A 96 -0.94 10.26 -13.51
C VAL A 96 -0.22 10.64 -14.80
N GLY A 97 0.47 11.75 -14.81
CA GLY A 97 1.22 12.21 -15.99
C GLY A 97 2.49 11.40 -16.24
N ARG A 98 3.19 11.01 -15.16
CA ARG A 98 4.36 10.11 -15.13
C ARG A 98 4.33 9.29 -13.86
N PHE A 99 4.67 8.00 -13.93
CA PHE A 99 4.71 7.14 -12.74
C PHE A 99 5.75 7.62 -11.72
N ASP A 100 6.83 8.20 -12.18
CA ASP A 100 7.87 8.78 -11.32
C ASP A 100 7.37 9.89 -10.38
N HIS A 101 6.20 10.50 -10.65
CA HIS A 101 5.60 11.47 -9.73
C HIS A 101 5.17 10.81 -8.42
N TYR A 102 4.65 9.57 -8.45
CA TYR A 102 4.35 8.81 -7.23
C TYR A 102 5.61 8.49 -6.43
N VAL A 103 6.69 8.13 -7.13
CA VAL A 103 7.99 7.84 -6.49
C VAL A 103 8.53 9.08 -5.77
N ARG A 104 8.44 10.24 -6.43
CA ARG A 104 8.87 11.51 -5.84
C ARG A 104 8.00 11.93 -4.66
N ASP A 105 6.69 11.66 -4.71
CA ASP A 105 5.80 11.92 -3.58
C ASP A 105 6.18 11.08 -2.35
N LEU A 106 6.50 9.81 -2.54
CA LEU A 106 6.98 8.95 -1.44
C LEU A 106 8.28 9.49 -0.85
N GLU A 107 9.25 9.91 -1.69
CA GLU A 107 10.52 10.50 -1.21
C GLU A 107 10.27 11.77 -0.40
N ILE A 108 9.41 12.67 -0.89
CA ILE A 108 9.04 13.92 -0.20
C ILE A 108 8.29 13.62 1.11
N PHE A 109 7.37 12.66 1.11
CA PHE A 109 6.65 12.22 2.31
C PHE A 109 7.61 11.73 3.39
N LEU A 110 8.60 10.90 3.01
CA LEU A 110 9.64 10.44 3.92
C LEU A 110 10.45 11.62 4.49
N GLU A 111 10.79 12.62 3.68
CA GLU A 111 11.61 13.76 4.08
C GLU A 111 10.86 14.77 4.95
N GLN A 112 9.62 15.11 4.57
CA GLN A 112 8.89 16.20 5.22
C GLN A 112 8.04 15.77 6.40
N ILE A 113 7.58 14.50 6.43
CA ILE A 113 6.63 14.02 7.43
C ILE A 113 7.23 12.88 8.26
N VAL A 114 7.75 11.84 7.63
CA VAL A 114 8.17 10.64 8.36
C VAL A 114 9.41 10.94 9.20
N LEU A 115 10.46 11.52 8.60
CA LEU A 115 11.73 11.82 9.29
C LEU A 115 11.55 12.76 10.49
N PRO A 116 10.86 13.92 10.38
CA PRO A 116 10.75 14.85 11.51
C PRO A 116 9.72 14.43 12.56
N ASP A 117 8.61 13.78 12.15
CA ASP A 117 7.42 13.63 12.98
C ASP A 117 7.22 12.22 13.56
N THR A 118 8.11 11.26 13.24
CA THR A 118 7.94 9.86 13.65
C THR A 118 9.19 9.26 14.32
N ARG A 119 9.23 7.94 14.53
CA ARG A 119 10.28 7.26 15.28
C ARG A 119 11.03 6.25 14.43
N LEU A 120 12.35 6.28 14.52
CA LEU A 120 13.25 5.26 13.96
C LEU A 120 13.09 3.92 14.69
N PRO A 121 13.39 2.78 14.03
CA PRO A 121 13.72 2.64 12.61
C PRO A 121 12.50 2.76 11.70
N PHE A 122 12.73 2.99 10.39
CA PHE A 122 11.65 3.08 9.41
C PHE A 122 11.54 1.80 8.58
N PHE A 123 10.32 1.33 8.44
CA PHE A 123 9.94 0.19 7.63
C PHE A 123 8.94 0.61 6.56
N LEU A 124 8.87 -0.12 5.46
CA LEU A 124 7.92 0.14 4.38
C LEU A 124 6.98 -1.06 4.22
N LEU A 125 5.67 -0.83 4.36
CA LEU A 125 4.62 -1.78 4.01
C LEU A 125 3.88 -1.23 2.80
N ALA A 126 3.94 -1.93 1.66
CA ALA A 126 3.36 -1.41 0.43
C ALA A 126 2.49 -2.46 -0.29
N HIS A 127 1.28 -2.05 -0.69
CA HIS A 127 0.32 -2.91 -1.37
C HIS A 127 0.15 -2.55 -2.85
N SER A 128 0.10 -3.55 -3.71
CA SER A 128 -0.28 -3.42 -5.13
C SER A 128 0.48 -2.29 -5.86
N THR A 129 -0.17 -1.22 -6.30
CA THR A 129 0.45 -0.03 -6.92
C THR A 129 1.47 0.61 -5.98
N GLY A 130 1.20 0.64 -4.67
CA GLY A 130 2.17 1.06 -3.66
C GLY A 130 3.42 0.20 -3.68
N GLY A 131 3.29 -1.12 -3.87
CA GLY A 131 4.40 -2.05 -4.04
C GLY A 131 5.26 -1.74 -5.28
N LEU A 132 4.64 -1.37 -6.39
CA LEU A 132 5.37 -0.93 -7.59
C LEU A 132 6.12 0.40 -7.35
N ILE A 133 5.49 1.35 -6.63
CA ILE A 133 6.13 2.61 -6.23
C ILE A 133 7.34 2.32 -5.33
N ALA A 134 7.15 1.46 -4.32
CA ALA A 134 8.21 1.06 -3.40
C ALA A 134 9.39 0.40 -4.11
N LEU A 135 9.14 -0.57 -4.99
CA LEU A 135 10.18 -1.22 -5.80
C LEU A 135 10.96 -0.22 -6.65
N LYS A 136 10.25 0.72 -7.28
CA LYS A 136 10.88 1.74 -8.13
C LYS A 136 11.70 2.76 -7.32
N ALA A 137 11.30 3.06 -6.09
CA ALA A 137 12.01 3.95 -5.17
C ALA A 137 13.18 3.25 -4.44
N ALA A 138 13.08 1.93 -4.19
CA ALA A 138 13.94 1.16 -3.29
C ALA A 138 15.45 1.35 -3.48
N PRO A 139 16.01 1.49 -4.70
CA PRO A 139 17.45 1.75 -4.87
C PRO A 139 17.93 3.03 -4.17
N ARG A 140 17.03 3.98 -3.90
CA ARG A 140 17.33 5.27 -3.24
C ARG A 140 16.92 5.32 -1.77
N LEU A 141 16.31 4.25 -1.26
CA LEU A 141 15.75 4.20 0.10
C LEU A 141 16.64 3.45 1.10
N SER A 142 17.77 2.87 0.68
CA SER A 142 18.64 2.03 1.51
C SER A 142 19.17 2.71 2.78
N ASN A 143 19.28 4.04 2.76
CA ASN A 143 19.75 4.83 3.91
C ASN A 143 18.62 5.24 4.86
N ARG A 144 17.36 4.94 4.53
CA ARG A 144 16.17 5.44 5.23
C ARG A 144 15.24 4.32 5.67
N ILE A 145 15.11 3.28 4.86
CA ILE A 145 14.21 2.15 5.10
C ILE A 145 15.06 0.91 5.46
N GLU A 146 14.82 0.39 6.64
CA GLU A 146 15.55 -0.78 7.14
C GLU A 146 15.04 -2.07 6.50
N ARG A 147 13.73 -2.23 6.37
CA ARG A 147 13.08 -3.40 5.74
C ARG A 147 11.84 -3.01 4.98
N MET A 148 11.48 -3.80 3.97
CA MET A 148 10.33 -3.57 3.12
C MET A 148 9.47 -4.83 3.02
N VAL A 149 8.16 -4.70 3.24
CA VAL A 149 7.16 -5.76 3.00
C VAL A 149 6.25 -5.32 1.88
N LEU A 150 6.17 -6.13 0.85
CA LEU A 150 5.31 -5.90 -0.32
C LEU A 150 4.19 -6.92 -0.35
N THR A 151 2.94 -6.48 -0.36
CA THR A 151 1.78 -7.35 -0.49
C THR A 151 1.20 -7.22 -1.90
N ALA A 152 1.15 -8.33 -2.64
CA ALA A 152 0.63 -8.36 -4.02
C ALA A 152 1.18 -7.22 -4.91
N PRO A 153 2.50 -6.93 -4.96
CA PRO A 153 3.04 -5.78 -5.68
C PRO A 153 2.63 -5.80 -7.16
N PHE A 154 2.27 -4.63 -7.71
CA PHE A 154 1.75 -4.50 -9.08
C PHE A 154 2.86 -4.63 -10.12
N VAL A 155 3.35 -5.86 -10.34
CA VAL A 155 4.46 -6.20 -11.25
C VAL A 155 4.04 -6.98 -12.49
N GLY A 156 2.76 -7.08 -12.72
CA GLY A 156 2.13 -7.69 -13.89
C GLY A 156 0.66 -7.36 -13.95
N LEU A 157 0.01 -7.61 -15.05
CA LEU A 157 -1.42 -7.35 -15.27
C LEU A 157 -2.13 -8.64 -15.68
N GLY A 158 -3.09 -9.07 -14.87
CA GLY A 158 -3.97 -10.20 -15.12
C GLY A 158 -5.44 -9.83 -15.22
N GLY A 159 -6.31 -10.84 -15.38
CA GLY A 159 -7.76 -10.67 -15.31
C GLY A 159 -8.41 -9.86 -16.44
N GLN A 160 -7.66 -9.47 -17.46
CA GLN A 160 -8.15 -8.69 -18.59
C GLN A 160 -8.58 -9.58 -19.75
N LYS A 161 -9.67 -9.20 -20.44
CA LYS A 161 -10.12 -9.91 -21.67
C LYS A 161 -9.13 -9.75 -22.84
N ALA A 162 -8.45 -8.61 -22.92
CA ALA A 162 -7.42 -8.33 -23.92
C ALA A 162 -6.05 -8.72 -23.39
N SER A 163 -5.14 -9.16 -24.27
CA SER A 163 -3.77 -9.48 -23.89
C SER A 163 -3.04 -8.25 -23.32
N PRO A 164 -2.08 -8.42 -22.40
CA PRO A 164 -1.29 -7.32 -21.85
C PRO A 164 -0.62 -6.47 -22.94
N GLU A 165 -0.15 -7.10 -24.05
CA GLU A 165 0.45 -6.41 -25.18
C GLU A 165 -0.55 -5.51 -25.91
N ASN A 166 -1.78 -5.96 -26.11
CA ASN A 166 -2.82 -5.17 -26.78
C ASN A 166 -3.25 -3.99 -25.91
N ILE A 167 -3.40 -4.20 -24.60
CA ILE A 167 -3.67 -3.13 -23.65
C ILE A 167 -2.55 -2.08 -23.69
N ARG A 168 -1.29 -2.53 -23.68
CA ARG A 168 -0.12 -1.65 -23.77
C ARG A 168 -0.09 -0.86 -25.08
N ARG A 169 -0.32 -1.51 -26.23
CA ARG A 169 -0.36 -0.85 -27.54
C ARG A 169 -1.45 0.22 -27.60
N LEU A 170 -2.66 -0.10 -27.12
CA LEU A 170 -3.79 0.84 -27.09
C LEU A 170 -3.51 2.01 -26.14
N ALA A 171 -3.01 1.74 -24.94
CA ALA A 171 -2.66 2.76 -23.96
C ALA A 171 -1.54 3.68 -24.46
N THR A 172 -0.54 3.12 -25.15
CA THR A 172 0.53 3.88 -25.80
C THR A 172 -0.03 4.81 -26.88
N LEU A 173 -0.79 4.26 -27.83
CA LEU A 173 -1.38 5.04 -28.90
C LEU A 173 -2.23 6.19 -28.35
N ALA A 174 -3.17 5.89 -27.45
CA ALA A 174 -4.01 6.90 -26.82
C ALA A 174 -3.21 7.98 -26.07
N SER A 175 -2.11 7.59 -25.41
CA SER A 175 -1.26 8.51 -24.65
C SER A 175 -0.55 9.54 -25.51
N PHE A 176 -0.19 9.18 -26.74
CA PHE A 176 0.57 10.05 -27.65
C PHE A 176 -0.29 10.77 -28.71
N THR A 177 -1.56 10.36 -28.88
CA THR A 177 -2.51 10.99 -29.83
C THR A 177 -3.45 12.00 -29.16
N GLY A 178 -3.16 12.42 -27.90
CA GLY A 178 -3.99 13.38 -27.17
C GLY A 178 -5.12 12.74 -26.34
N PHE A 179 -5.35 11.43 -26.47
CA PHE A 179 -6.40 10.70 -25.76
C PHE A 179 -5.92 10.07 -24.43
N GLY A 180 -4.76 10.48 -23.91
CA GLY A 180 -4.19 9.92 -22.67
C GLY A 180 -5.06 10.09 -21.41
N LYS A 181 -6.03 11.04 -21.43
CA LYS A 181 -6.95 11.31 -20.30
C LYS A 181 -8.30 10.57 -20.41
N ILE A 182 -8.49 9.70 -21.39
CA ILE A 182 -9.70 8.88 -21.50
C ILE A 182 -9.58 7.62 -20.64
N ASN A 183 -10.70 7.15 -20.10
CA ASN A 183 -10.79 5.84 -19.47
C ASN A 183 -10.92 4.75 -20.53
N LEU A 184 -10.20 3.66 -20.38
CA LEU A 184 -10.32 2.50 -21.27
C LEU A 184 -11.43 1.52 -20.86
N ASN A 185 -11.90 1.63 -19.62
CA ASN A 185 -12.98 0.83 -19.06
C ASN A 185 -14.14 1.71 -18.64
N LYS A 186 -15.36 1.12 -18.56
CA LYS A 186 -16.52 1.78 -17.97
C LYS A 186 -16.29 2.01 -16.47
N ASP A 187 -16.84 3.10 -15.96
CA ASP A 187 -16.87 3.36 -14.53
C ASP A 187 -18.03 2.59 -13.89
N GLU A 188 -17.68 1.68 -12.96
CA GLU A 188 -18.63 0.91 -12.19
C GLU A 188 -18.33 1.17 -10.70
N PRO A 189 -19.01 2.15 -10.10
CA PRO A 189 -18.62 2.66 -8.78
C PRO A 189 -18.82 1.63 -7.65
N LEU A 190 -19.82 0.78 -7.76
CA LEU A 190 -20.12 -0.27 -6.78
C LEU A 190 -20.24 -1.61 -7.50
N LYS A 191 -19.52 -2.61 -7.00
CA LYS A 191 -19.55 -3.98 -7.51
C LYS A 191 -20.16 -4.90 -6.46
N PRO A 192 -20.90 -5.94 -6.87
CA PRO A 192 -21.36 -6.96 -5.94
C PRO A 192 -20.17 -7.75 -5.37
N PHE A 193 -20.40 -8.40 -4.24
CA PHE A 193 -19.37 -9.26 -3.64
C PHE A 193 -19.11 -10.49 -4.51
N GLU A 194 -20.16 -11.04 -5.12
CA GLU A 194 -20.06 -12.19 -5.99
C GLU A 194 -19.14 -11.91 -7.19
N GLY A 195 -18.15 -12.78 -7.36
CA GLY A 195 -17.19 -12.65 -8.46
C GLY A 195 -16.19 -11.50 -8.31
N ASN A 196 -16.14 -10.79 -7.16
CA ASN A 196 -15.10 -9.78 -6.96
C ASN A 196 -13.71 -10.45 -6.93
N PRO A 197 -12.69 -9.81 -7.53
CA PRO A 197 -11.34 -10.38 -7.61
C PRO A 197 -10.46 -10.00 -6.41
N LEU A 198 -10.95 -9.18 -5.47
CA LEU A 198 -10.12 -8.48 -4.50
C LEU A 198 -9.93 -9.29 -3.20
N THR A 199 -11.03 -9.79 -2.63
CA THR A 199 -11.03 -10.50 -1.35
C THR A 199 -12.11 -11.57 -1.29
N SER A 200 -11.91 -12.60 -0.49
CA SER A 200 -12.92 -13.60 -0.14
C SER A 200 -13.67 -13.30 1.17
N ASP A 201 -13.33 -12.20 1.84
CA ASP A 201 -14.00 -11.74 3.05
C ASP A 201 -15.14 -10.76 2.72
N GLU A 202 -16.38 -11.22 2.89
CA GLU A 202 -17.56 -10.41 2.58
C GLU A 202 -17.72 -9.22 3.53
N PHE A 203 -17.39 -9.40 4.82
CA PHE A 203 -17.51 -8.34 5.82
C PHE A 203 -16.53 -7.17 5.51
N ARG A 204 -15.25 -7.48 5.29
CA ARG A 204 -14.24 -6.46 4.93
C ARG A 204 -14.54 -5.81 3.58
N PHE A 205 -15.04 -6.60 2.61
CA PHE A 205 -15.48 -6.06 1.33
C PHE A 205 -16.62 -5.06 1.51
N ALA A 206 -17.69 -5.43 2.24
CA ALA A 206 -18.83 -4.55 2.50
C ALA A 206 -18.42 -3.29 3.28
N ARG A 207 -17.57 -3.43 4.30
CA ARG A 207 -16.99 -2.31 5.05
C ARG A 207 -16.25 -1.33 4.12
N ASN A 208 -15.43 -1.82 3.21
CA ASN A 208 -14.68 -1.00 2.27
C ASN A 208 -15.59 -0.30 1.25
N GLN A 209 -16.63 -0.99 0.77
CA GLN A 209 -17.65 -0.38 -0.09
C GLN A 209 -18.40 0.75 0.64
N LYS A 210 -18.71 0.55 1.93
CA LYS A 210 -19.41 1.53 2.75
C LYS A 210 -18.64 2.85 2.87
N ILE A 211 -17.31 2.81 2.97
CA ILE A 211 -16.48 4.03 2.94
C ILE A 211 -16.77 4.84 1.68
N LEU A 212 -16.81 4.20 0.53
CA LEU A 212 -17.03 4.89 -0.76
C LEU A 212 -18.49 5.32 -0.98
N VAL A 213 -19.45 4.69 -0.31
CA VAL A 213 -20.87 5.10 -0.33
C VAL A 213 -21.09 6.34 0.54
N GLU A 214 -20.53 6.36 1.75
CA GLU A 214 -20.68 7.47 2.69
C GLU A 214 -19.78 8.66 2.32
N HIS A 215 -18.63 8.38 1.68
CA HIS A 215 -17.62 9.38 1.29
C HIS A 215 -17.24 9.22 -0.20
N PRO A 216 -18.16 9.55 -1.12
CA PRO A 216 -17.95 9.35 -2.56
C PRO A 216 -16.80 10.20 -3.12
N GLU A 217 -16.38 11.26 -2.43
CA GLU A 217 -15.20 12.06 -2.77
C GLU A 217 -13.89 11.27 -2.69
N LEU A 218 -13.82 10.21 -1.89
CA LEU A 218 -12.67 9.31 -1.80
C LEU A 218 -12.59 8.34 -2.98
N ALA A 219 -13.72 8.09 -3.64
CA ALA A 219 -13.80 7.11 -4.70
C ALA A 219 -13.01 7.53 -5.95
N LEU A 220 -12.40 6.54 -6.59
CA LEU A 220 -11.72 6.69 -7.87
C LEU A 220 -12.34 5.74 -8.90
N GLY A 221 -12.51 6.20 -10.11
CA GLY A 221 -12.96 5.37 -11.23
C GLY A 221 -11.81 4.65 -11.95
N PRO A 222 -12.07 4.17 -13.17
CA PRO A 222 -11.08 3.42 -13.94
C PRO A 222 -9.82 4.24 -14.24
N PRO A 223 -8.70 3.55 -14.53
CA PRO A 223 -7.47 4.21 -14.94
C PRO A 223 -7.63 4.85 -16.33
N THR A 224 -6.99 6.00 -16.50
CA THR A 224 -6.84 6.58 -17.83
C THR A 224 -5.81 5.81 -18.65
N ALA A 225 -5.88 5.96 -19.99
CA ALA A 225 -4.90 5.37 -20.89
C ALA A 225 -3.46 5.78 -20.52
N ARG A 226 -3.23 7.04 -20.11
CA ARG A 226 -1.92 7.52 -19.66
C ARG A 226 -1.47 6.82 -18.40
N TRP A 227 -2.34 6.61 -17.42
CA TRP A 227 -2.00 5.88 -16.20
C TRP A 227 -1.55 4.45 -16.52
N LEU A 228 -2.30 3.75 -17.38
CA LEU A 228 -1.95 2.38 -17.80
C LEU A 228 -0.60 2.34 -18.52
N TYR A 229 -0.36 3.24 -19.46
CA TYR A 229 0.92 3.35 -20.16
C TYR A 229 2.09 3.56 -19.19
N GLU A 230 1.97 4.53 -18.29
CA GLU A 230 3.02 4.85 -17.31
C GLU A 230 3.25 3.70 -16.31
N SER A 231 2.19 3.01 -15.91
CA SER A 231 2.29 1.84 -15.02
C SER A 231 3.00 0.66 -15.71
N GLN A 232 2.65 0.36 -16.96
CA GLN A 232 3.33 -0.69 -17.73
C GLN A 232 4.81 -0.39 -17.90
N LYS A 233 5.15 0.85 -18.21
CA LYS A 233 6.54 1.29 -18.27
C LYS A 233 7.27 1.12 -16.94
N ALA A 234 6.63 1.46 -15.82
CA ALA A 234 7.19 1.28 -14.49
C ALA A 234 7.39 -0.22 -14.15
N ILE A 235 6.44 -1.09 -14.54
CA ILE A 235 6.58 -2.55 -14.40
C ILE A 235 7.77 -3.07 -15.21
N ASP A 236 7.91 -2.65 -16.47
CA ASP A 236 9.04 -3.03 -17.32
C ASP A 236 10.37 -2.58 -16.68
N ASP A 237 10.43 -1.37 -16.11
CA ASP A 237 11.63 -0.84 -15.45
C ASP A 237 12.02 -1.65 -14.21
N VAL A 238 11.09 -1.95 -13.30
CA VAL A 238 11.40 -2.68 -12.05
C VAL A 238 11.71 -4.15 -12.28
N ARG A 239 11.21 -4.75 -13.36
CA ARG A 239 11.51 -6.15 -13.70
C ARG A 239 12.86 -6.35 -14.37
N ARG A 240 13.59 -5.29 -14.70
CA ARG A 240 14.95 -5.42 -15.24
C ARG A 240 15.89 -5.99 -14.19
N PRO A 241 16.69 -7.02 -14.51
CA PRO A 241 17.64 -7.61 -13.56
C PRO A 241 18.56 -6.58 -12.92
N GLY A 242 19.03 -5.59 -13.68
CA GLY A 242 19.90 -4.50 -13.16
C GLY A 242 19.17 -3.61 -12.15
N HIS A 243 17.86 -3.36 -12.30
CA HIS A 243 17.09 -2.60 -11.30
C HIS A 243 16.96 -3.41 -10.01
N LEU A 244 16.54 -4.68 -10.09
CA LEU A 244 16.38 -5.55 -8.91
C LEU A 244 17.70 -5.76 -8.17
N ALA A 245 18.81 -5.90 -8.90
CA ALA A 245 20.15 -6.03 -8.31
C ALA A 245 20.62 -4.77 -7.58
N SER A 246 20.08 -3.59 -7.92
CA SER A 246 20.39 -2.32 -7.25
C SER A 246 19.61 -2.09 -5.95
N ILE A 247 18.62 -2.92 -5.66
CA ILE A 247 17.85 -2.85 -4.42
C ILE A 247 18.62 -3.61 -3.34
N THR A 248 19.04 -2.91 -2.30
CA THR A 248 19.77 -3.48 -1.15
C THR A 248 18.91 -3.56 0.10
N VAL A 249 17.74 -2.93 0.13
CA VAL A 249 16.78 -3.01 1.25
C VAL A 249 16.24 -4.44 1.35
N PRO A 250 16.45 -5.14 2.49
CA PRO A 250 15.86 -6.46 2.70
C PRO A 250 14.34 -6.41 2.52
N THR A 251 13.79 -7.32 1.71
CA THR A 251 12.40 -7.26 1.27
C THR A 251 11.72 -8.61 1.40
N VAL A 252 10.49 -8.62 1.91
CA VAL A 252 9.57 -9.77 1.81
C VAL A 252 8.43 -9.43 0.86
N ILE A 253 8.16 -10.33 -0.08
CA ILE A 253 7.00 -10.28 -0.97
C ILE A 253 5.99 -11.30 -0.46
N VAL A 254 4.87 -10.83 0.07
CA VAL A 254 3.72 -11.66 0.46
C VAL A 254 2.80 -11.78 -0.76
N ALA A 255 2.84 -12.95 -1.39
CA ALA A 255 2.22 -13.20 -2.68
C ALA A 255 0.94 -14.03 -2.55
N PRO A 256 -0.25 -13.43 -2.84
CA PRO A 256 -1.50 -14.18 -2.88
C PRO A 256 -1.49 -15.22 -4.00
N GLY A 257 -1.83 -16.49 -3.64
CA GLY A 257 -1.79 -17.61 -4.60
C GLY A 257 -2.96 -17.64 -5.59
N ASN A 258 -4.06 -16.93 -5.31
CA ASN A 258 -5.26 -16.88 -6.17
C ASN A 258 -5.59 -15.43 -6.56
N ASP A 259 -4.57 -14.67 -6.94
CA ASP A 259 -4.70 -13.26 -7.34
C ASP A 259 -4.96 -13.14 -8.85
N PRO A 260 -6.18 -12.74 -9.27
CA PRO A 260 -6.48 -12.54 -10.69
C PRO A 260 -6.04 -11.16 -11.21
N ILE A 261 -5.70 -10.20 -10.32
CA ILE A 261 -5.26 -8.84 -10.69
C ILE A 261 -3.77 -8.85 -11.04
N VAL A 262 -2.96 -9.43 -10.14
CA VAL A 262 -1.52 -9.65 -10.35
C VAL A 262 -1.23 -11.14 -10.18
N PRO A 263 -1.36 -11.94 -11.23
CA PRO A 263 -1.13 -13.38 -11.17
C PRO A 263 0.17 -13.76 -10.48
N TYR A 264 0.11 -14.79 -9.64
CA TYR A 264 1.20 -15.25 -8.78
C TYR A 264 2.54 -15.40 -9.52
N HIS A 265 2.53 -15.94 -10.74
CA HIS A 265 3.75 -16.16 -11.52
C HIS A 265 4.55 -14.88 -11.82
N TYR A 266 3.91 -13.69 -11.84
CA TYR A 266 4.64 -12.43 -11.99
C TYR A 266 5.44 -12.08 -10.73
N GLN A 267 4.87 -12.35 -9.57
CA GLN A 267 5.52 -12.12 -8.28
C GLN A 267 6.64 -13.14 -8.03
N GLU A 268 6.41 -14.39 -8.39
CA GLU A 268 7.40 -15.46 -8.34
C GLU A 268 8.57 -15.18 -9.27
N SER A 269 8.31 -14.80 -10.53
CA SER A 269 9.34 -14.41 -11.49
C SER A 269 10.16 -13.21 -11.02
N LEU A 270 9.52 -12.22 -10.36
CA LEU A 270 10.24 -11.10 -9.78
C LEU A 270 11.23 -11.57 -8.71
N ALA A 271 10.77 -12.44 -7.80
CA ALA A 271 11.56 -12.93 -6.67
C ALA A 271 12.82 -13.72 -7.11
N GLN A 272 12.76 -14.42 -8.24
CA GLN A 272 13.90 -15.18 -8.80
C GLN A 272 15.13 -14.30 -9.10
N TYR A 273 14.91 -13.03 -9.43
CA TYR A 273 15.99 -12.09 -9.77
C TYR A 273 16.25 -11.03 -8.68
N PHE A 274 15.51 -11.10 -7.60
CA PHE A 274 15.56 -10.11 -6.52
C PHE A 274 16.38 -10.62 -5.34
N ARG A 275 17.69 -10.36 -5.32
CA ARG A 275 18.63 -10.89 -4.31
C ARG A 275 18.31 -10.50 -2.88
N ALA A 276 17.80 -9.29 -2.67
CA ALA A 276 17.38 -8.81 -1.34
C ALA A 276 15.93 -9.22 -1.00
N GLY A 277 15.25 -9.95 -1.91
CA GLY A 277 13.85 -10.30 -1.79
C GLY A 277 13.64 -11.77 -1.40
N GLN A 278 12.66 -12.00 -0.51
CA GLN A 278 12.13 -13.32 -0.18
C GLN A 278 10.67 -13.38 -0.56
N LEU A 279 10.20 -14.52 -1.08
CA LEU A 279 8.80 -14.74 -1.44
C LEU A 279 8.12 -15.59 -0.38
N VAL A 280 7.01 -15.09 0.15
CA VAL A 280 6.12 -15.82 1.06
C VAL A 280 4.78 -16.00 0.35
N PRO A 281 4.49 -17.19 -0.20
CA PRO A 281 3.21 -17.46 -0.81
C PRO A 281 2.11 -17.63 0.24
N VAL A 282 0.91 -17.11 -0.06
CA VAL A 282 -0.32 -17.35 0.73
C VAL A 282 -1.34 -18.02 -0.19
N PRO A 283 -1.35 -19.38 -0.24
CA PRO A 283 -2.22 -20.12 -1.14
C PRO A 283 -3.70 -19.82 -0.89
N GLY A 284 -4.46 -19.60 -1.97
CA GLY A 284 -5.90 -19.33 -1.92
C GLY A 284 -6.29 -17.87 -1.64
N ALA A 285 -5.39 -17.03 -1.14
CA ALA A 285 -5.66 -15.60 -0.94
C ALA A 285 -5.85 -14.88 -2.29
N ARG A 286 -6.76 -13.90 -2.33
CA ARG A 286 -6.95 -12.97 -3.45
C ARG A 286 -6.08 -11.73 -3.27
N HIS A 287 -6.24 -10.75 -4.19
CA HIS A 287 -5.36 -9.60 -4.33
C HIS A 287 -5.15 -8.78 -3.05
N GLU A 288 -6.23 -8.42 -2.37
CA GLU A 288 -6.20 -7.55 -1.19
C GLU A 288 -5.94 -8.35 0.09
N ILE A 289 -4.76 -8.95 0.21
CA ILE A 289 -4.43 -9.91 1.27
C ILE A 289 -4.60 -9.36 2.70
N LEU A 290 -4.41 -8.06 2.91
CA LEU A 290 -4.65 -7.39 4.20
C LEU A 290 -6.15 -7.16 4.47
N GLN A 291 -7.02 -7.43 3.49
CA GLN A 291 -8.48 -7.36 3.57
C GLN A 291 -9.12 -8.73 3.37
N GLU A 292 -8.33 -9.80 3.37
CA GLU A 292 -8.77 -11.17 3.21
C GLU A 292 -9.31 -11.77 4.51
N GLN A 293 -9.95 -12.94 4.42
CA GLN A 293 -10.34 -13.74 5.59
C GLN A 293 -9.15 -13.96 6.51
N ASP A 294 -9.41 -14.03 7.81
CA ASP A 294 -8.37 -14.11 8.85
C ASP A 294 -7.35 -15.23 8.61
N ARG A 295 -7.79 -16.37 8.07
CA ARG A 295 -6.88 -17.47 7.72
C ARG A 295 -5.77 -17.11 6.73
N TYR A 296 -6.01 -16.13 5.84
CA TYR A 296 -5.02 -15.62 4.88
C TYR A 296 -4.33 -14.36 5.41
N ARG A 297 -5.14 -13.44 5.94
CA ARG A 297 -4.67 -12.18 6.50
C ARG A 297 -3.65 -12.40 7.61
N ASN A 298 -3.92 -13.33 8.53
CA ASN A 298 -3.02 -13.63 9.64
C ASN A 298 -1.69 -14.22 9.18
N GLN A 299 -1.65 -14.97 8.07
CA GLN A 299 -0.39 -15.43 7.49
C GLN A 299 0.44 -14.23 6.96
N ALA A 300 -0.22 -13.26 6.30
CA ALA A 300 0.46 -12.06 5.82
C ALA A 300 0.98 -11.20 6.97
N LEU A 301 0.19 -11.01 8.02
CA LEU A 301 0.60 -10.28 9.23
C LEU A 301 1.73 -11.02 9.97
N ALA A 302 1.66 -12.35 10.08
CA ALA A 302 2.73 -13.15 10.68
C ALA A 302 4.05 -13.01 9.93
N ALA A 303 4.02 -13.08 8.59
CA ALA A 303 5.20 -12.84 7.75
C ALA A 303 5.76 -11.43 7.93
N LEU A 304 4.89 -10.41 8.02
CA LEU A 304 5.28 -9.02 8.29
C LEU A 304 5.98 -8.92 9.66
N PHE A 305 5.36 -9.40 10.72
CA PHE A 305 5.90 -9.27 12.08
C PHE A 305 7.17 -10.08 12.29
N ALA A 306 7.26 -11.28 11.74
CA ALA A 306 8.49 -12.09 11.80
C ALA A 306 9.66 -11.43 11.04
N PHE A 307 9.36 -10.66 10.01
CA PHE A 307 10.37 -9.97 9.21
C PHE A 307 10.79 -8.62 9.80
N MET A 308 9.90 -7.93 10.53
CA MET A 308 10.19 -6.64 11.16
C MET A 308 10.95 -6.85 12.49
N PRO A 309 12.11 -6.23 12.71
CA PRO A 309 12.80 -6.29 14.00
C PRO A 309 11.89 -5.84 15.15
N GLY A 310 11.83 -6.65 16.23
CA GLY A 310 10.93 -6.40 17.37
C GLY A 310 9.45 -6.61 17.05
N GLY A 311 9.11 -7.21 15.90
CA GLY A 311 7.74 -7.55 15.53
C GLY A 311 7.19 -8.77 16.26
N GLU A 312 8.05 -9.60 16.87
CA GLU A 312 7.62 -10.72 17.71
C GLU A 312 6.91 -10.21 18.97
N PRO A 313 5.95 -10.98 19.54
CA PRO A 313 5.39 -10.65 20.84
C PRO A 313 6.55 -10.48 21.83
N ASP A 314 6.53 -9.43 22.65
CA ASP A 314 7.47 -9.34 23.76
C ASP A 314 7.29 -10.62 24.59
N GLU A 315 8.32 -11.44 24.73
CA GLU A 315 8.36 -12.46 25.76
C GLU A 315 8.13 -11.72 27.07
N ALA A 316 7.12 -12.14 27.84
CA ALA A 316 6.79 -11.54 29.12
C ALA A 316 8.10 -11.38 29.90
N ASP A 317 8.42 -10.12 30.25
CA ASP A 317 9.72 -9.79 30.86
C ASP A 317 9.88 -10.63 32.16
N PRO A 318 10.72 -11.67 32.19
CA PRO A 318 10.80 -12.57 33.36
C PRO A 318 11.36 -11.85 34.60
N VAL A 319 11.78 -10.60 34.47
CA VAL A 319 12.30 -9.77 35.56
C VAL A 319 11.17 -9.06 36.33
N GLY A 320 9.98 -8.89 35.71
CA GLY A 320 8.83 -8.28 36.40
C GLY A 320 8.20 -9.14 37.49
N GLU A 321 8.33 -10.49 37.42
CA GLU A 321 7.79 -11.41 38.43
C GLU A 321 8.68 -11.59 39.63
N LEU A 322 9.96 -11.17 39.62
CA LEU A 322 10.90 -11.34 40.73
C LEU A 322 10.90 -10.17 41.73
N THR A 323 10.24 -9.06 41.45
CA THR A 323 10.22 -7.89 42.34
C THR A 323 9.06 -7.87 43.33
N ASP A 324 8.00 -8.64 43.12
CA ASP A 324 6.84 -8.67 44.04
C ASP A 324 6.98 -9.73 45.14
N THR A 325 7.88 -10.73 45.01
CA THR A 325 8.09 -11.78 46.00
C THR A 325 9.20 -11.47 47.01
N ALA A 326 9.94 -10.37 46.83
CA ALA A 326 11.05 -9.99 47.74
C ALA A 326 10.67 -8.94 48.78
N LEU A 327 9.40 -8.50 48.83
CA LEU A 327 8.91 -7.51 49.79
C LEU A 327 7.98 -8.08 50.87
N GLU A 328 7.73 -9.39 50.86
CA GLU A 328 6.94 -10.10 51.89
C GLU A 328 7.75 -11.17 52.68
N ALA A 329 9.04 -11.01 52.84
CA ALA A 329 9.85 -11.88 53.72
C ALA A 329 10.53 -11.06 54.83
#